data_a50a179cb439096b4ec3071ceb5a7f2a
#
_entry.id   a50a179cb439096b4ec3071ceb5a7f2a
#
_cell.length_a   1.000
_cell.length_b   1.000
_cell.length_c   1.000
_cell.angle_alpha   90.00
_cell.angle_beta   90.00
_cell.angle_gamma   90.00
#
_symmetry.space_group_name_H-M   'P 1'
#
loop_
_entity.id
_entity.type
_entity.pdbx_description
1 polymer ?
#
loop_
_entity_poly.entity_id
_entity_poly.type
_entity_poly.pdbx_seq_one_letter_code
_entity_poly.pdbx_strand_id
1 'polypeptide(L)'
;MMSLINYFKPVVTISPDDVRGMIKDKKPEEFYLLDVRQLKEYERGHIPGSVLIPLAQLPERIGELDPKKPVFAYCAIGGRSRAAASILQDAGFEAAYNIKGGFNAWNGLAVEGPPETGMAYFKKVEKSEDVLLLAWALEEGTRRFYEAMADHTEDEDAKKIYTGLKEAEKNHQKVITDMYYEITGTTTDAVTPFYSKYLSEDEMEQLMEGQMKLNDILAWARKQDLKRVLEFAIGLEAKLYDLYFRMKGKYRELAINKVYSTLEVEEKQHLDLFTDLLERKL
;
A
#
# COMPACT_ATOMS: atom_id res chain seq x y z
N MET A 1 -28.43 22.64 2.68
CA MET A 1 -28.98 22.43 4.04
C MET A 1 -29.21 20.92 4.16
N MET A 2 -28.27 20.18 4.80
CA MET A 2 -28.46 18.74 5.04
C MET A 2 -29.65 18.56 5.96
N SER A 3 -30.66 17.81 5.50
CA SER A 3 -31.84 17.51 6.29
C SER A 3 -31.45 16.62 7.48
N LEU A 4 -31.85 17.00 8.69
CA LEU A 4 -31.72 16.18 9.92
C LEU A 4 -32.32 14.77 9.78
N ILE A 5 -33.24 14.60 8.83
CA ILE A 5 -33.91 13.32 8.51
C ILE A 5 -32.92 12.27 8.00
N ASN A 6 -31.82 12.65 7.32
CA ASN A 6 -30.84 11.71 6.79
C ASN A 6 -29.92 11.10 7.85
N TYR A 7 -29.85 11.72 9.04
CA TYR A 7 -29.08 11.18 10.17
C TYR A 7 -29.68 9.89 10.77
N PHE A 8 -30.94 9.62 10.49
CA PHE A 8 -31.69 8.48 11.05
C PHE A 8 -31.85 7.29 10.08
N LYS A 9 -31.35 7.39 8.85
CA LYS A 9 -31.35 6.22 7.98
C LYS A 9 -30.50 5.09 8.60
N PRO A 10 -30.98 3.84 8.57
CA PRO A 10 -30.24 2.72 9.11
C PRO A 10 -28.98 2.48 8.27
N VAL A 11 -27.85 2.88 8.82
CA VAL A 11 -26.53 2.58 8.25
C VAL A 11 -26.08 1.22 8.77
N VAL A 12 -25.72 0.33 7.86
CA VAL A 12 -25.15 -0.98 8.22
C VAL A 12 -23.78 -0.75 8.85
N THR A 13 -23.64 -1.16 10.10
CA THR A 13 -22.40 -1.08 10.87
C THR A 13 -21.88 -2.50 11.07
N ILE A 14 -20.62 -2.72 10.64
CA ILE A 14 -19.98 -4.03 10.67
C ILE A 14 -18.69 -3.98 11.49
N SER A 15 -18.29 -5.11 12.06
CA SER A 15 -17.04 -5.18 12.84
C SER A 15 -15.80 -5.11 11.94
N PRO A 16 -14.63 -4.70 12.47
CA PRO A 16 -13.36 -4.80 11.74
C PRO A 16 -13.04 -6.22 11.25
N ASP A 17 -13.38 -7.24 12.05
CA ASP A 17 -13.17 -8.65 11.67
C ASP A 17 -14.03 -9.05 10.48
N ASP A 18 -15.30 -8.64 10.47
CA ASP A 18 -16.20 -8.89 9.33
C ASP A 18 -15.67 -8.19 8.08
N VAL A 19 -15.17 -6.94 8.19
CA VAL A 19 -14.55 -6.23 7.05
C VAL A 19 -13.38 -7.03 6.52
N ARG A 20 -12.44 -7.44 7.38
CA ARG A 20 -11.28 -8.25 6.97
C ARG A 20 -11.72 -9.55 6.26
N GLY A 21 -12.73 -10.24 6.81
CA GLY A 21 -13.31 -11.42 6.18
C GLY A 21 -13.92 -11.14 4.80
N MET A 22 -14.60 -10.00 4.64
CA MET A 22 -15.24 -9.62 3.37
C MET A 22 -14.25 -9.23 2.27
N ILE A 23 -13.09 -8.70 2.64
CA ILE A 23 -12.07 -8.22 1.67
C ILE A 23 -10.89 -9.18 1.48
N LYS A 24 -10.78 -10.24 2.28
CA LYS A 24 -9.66 -11.19 2.27
C LYS A 24 -9.35 -11.74 0.88
N ASP A 25 -10.38 -12.17 0.16
CA ASP A 25 -10.24 -12.80 -1.16
C ASP A 25 -10.56 -11.83 -2.32
N LYS A 26 -10.75 -10.54 -2.01
CA LYS A 26 -11.03 -9.52 -3.01
C LYS A 26 -9.76 -8.82 -3.45
N LYS A 27 -9.73 -8.47 -4.73
CA LYS A 27 -8.71 -7.57 -5.25
C LYS A 27 -8.96 -6.13 -4.73
N PRO A 28 -7.90 -5.35 -4.49
CA PRO A 28 -8.02 -3.98 -3.97
C PRO A 28 -8.94 -3.07 -4.78
N GLU A 29 -9.01 -3.27 -6.11
CA GLU A 29 -9.90 -2.49 -6.98
C GLU A 29 -11.39 -2.88 -6.88
N GLU A 30 -11.76 -3.91 -6.14
CA GLU A 30 -13.15 -4.36 -6.01
C GLU A 30 -13.93 -3.68 -4.87
N PHE A 31 -13.26 -2.88 -4.03
CA PHE A 31 -13.87 -2.19 -2.89
C PHE A 31 -13.13 -0.89 -2.56
N TYR A 32 -13.67 -0.12 -1.62
CA TYR A 32 -12.99 1.01 -1.01
C TYR A 32 -12.93 0.87 0.52
N LEU A 33 -11.74 1.06 1.08
CA LEU A 33 -11.56 1.44 2.48
C LEU A 33 -11.52 2.97 2.49
N LEU A 34 -12.54 3.62 3.07
CA LEU A 34 -12.69 5.08 3.03
C LEU A 34 -12.38 5.70 4.39
N ASP A 35 -11.24 6.39 4.49
CA ASP A 35 -10.88 7.18 5.66
C ASP A 35 -11.51 8.57 5.57
N VAL A 36 -12.45 8.86 6.48
CA VAL A 36 -13.12 10.18 6.53
C VAL A 36 -12.59 11.08 7.63
N ARG A 37 -11.39 10.77 8.15
CA ARG A 37 -10.70 11.60 9.14
C ARG A 37 -10.00 12.79 8.48
N GLN A 38 -9.35 13.62 9.29
CA GLN A 38 -8.51 14.69 8.80
C GLN A 38 -7.12 14.15 8.40
N LEU A 39 -6.43 14.86 7.50
CA LEU A 39 -5.10 14.50 7.02
C LEU A 39 -4.12 14.17 8.17
N LYS A 40 -4.09 14.99 9.23
CA LYS A 40 -3.19 14.76 10.39
C LYS A 40 -3.51 13.48 11.17
N GLU A 41 -4.77 13.02 11.17
CA GLU A 41 -5.16 11.76 11.80
C GLU A 41 -4.71 10.59 10.92
N TYR A 42 -4.87 10.72 9.61
CA TYR A 42 -4.43 9.76 8.61
C TYR A 42 -2.90 9.55 8.65
N GLU A 43 -2.13 10.64 8.68
CA GLU A 43 -0.67 10.62 8.75
C GLU A 43 -0.10 9.92 9.98
N ARG A 44 -0.84 9.91 11.09
CA ARG A 44 -0.47 9.21 12.33
C ARG A 44 -0.74 7.71 12.32
N GLY A 45 -1.45 7.26 11.31
CA GLY A 45 -1.75 5.86 11.09
C GLY A 45 -3.06 5.71 10.33
N HIS A 46 -3.08 4.87 9.30
CA HIS A 46 -4.26 4.56 8.49
C HIS A 46 -4.24 3.09 8.05
N ILE A 47 -5.38 2.61 7.58
CA ILE A 47 -5.49 1.25 7.03
C ILE A 47 -4.83 1.28 5.64
N PRO A 48 -3.85 0.38 5.35
CA PRO A 48 -3.19 0.30 4.05
C PRO A 48 -4.20 0.22 2.90
N GLY A 49 -3.94 0.96 1.81
CA GLY A 49 -4.83 1.03 0.66
C GLY A 49 -6.10 1.86 0.88
N SER A 50 -6.22 2.59 1.98
CA SER A 50 -7.38 3.43 2.21
C SER A 50 -7.32 4.74 1.42
N VAL A 51 -8.49 5.14 0.89
CA VAL A 51 -8.70 6.45 0.26
C VAL A 51 -9.04 7.48 1.32
N LEU A 52 -8.29 8.58 1.39
CA LEU A 52 -8.58 9.68 2.31
C LEU A 52 -9.51 10.70 1.64
N ILE A 53 -10.74 10.79 2.13
CA ILE A 53 -11.68 11.87 1.81
C ILE A 53 -12.29 12.36 3.13
N PRO A 54 -11.78 13.45 3.72
CA PRO A 54 -12.35 14.01 4.94
C PRO A 54 -13.86 14.21 4.83
N LEU A 55 -14.62 13.89 5.88
CA LEU A 55 -16.08 13.93 5.87
C LEU A 55 -16.66 15.22 5.26
N ALA A 56 -16.06 16.38 5.59
CA ALA A 56 -16.50 17.67 5.09
C ALA A 56 -16.32 17.83 3.57
N GLN A 57 -15.38 17.09 2.96
CA GLN A 57 -15.10 17.12 1.51
C GLN A 57 -15.85 16.01 0.76
N LEU A 58 -16.45 15.05 1.45
CA LEU A 58 -17.06 13.88 0.81
C LEU A 58 -18.17 14.27 -0.19
N PRO A 59 -19.07 15.22 0.09
CA PRO A 59 -20.11 15.60 -0.89
C PRO A 59 -19.56 16.13 -2.23
N GLU A 60 -18.41 16.82 -2.19
CA GLU A 60 -17.77 17.41 -3.37
C GLU A 60 -16.92 16.39 -4.13
N ARG A 61 -16.36 15.41 -3.41
CA ARG A 61 -15.42 14.42 -3.92
C ARG A 61 -16.02 13.03 -4.11
N ILE A 62 -17.32 12.88 -3.89
CA ILE A 62 -18.02 11.59 -3.97
C ILE A 62 -17.89 10.93 -5.35
N GLY A 63 -17.75 11.73 -6.41
CA GLY A 63 -17.54 11.26 -7.79
C GLY A 63 -16.17 10.60 -8.03
N GLU A 64 -15.25 10.63 -7.06
CA GLU A 64 -13.99 9.87 -7.12
C GLU A 64 -14.21 8.38 -6.85
N LEU A 65 -15.37 8.00 -6.29
CA LEU A 65 -15.73 6.65 -5.90
C LEU A 65 -16.76 6.06 -6.88
N ASP A 66 -16.61 4.78 -7.21
CA ASP A 66 -17.57 4.04 -8.04
C ASP A 66 -18.74 3.56 -7.15
N PRO A 67 -19.99 3.97 -7.42
CA PRO A 67 -21.14 3.60 -6.59
C PRO A 67 -21.49 2.12 -6.61
N LYS A 68 -20.96 1.35 -7.58
CA LYS A 68 -21.17 -0.10 -7.68
C LYS A 68 -20.25 -0.92 -6.78
N LYS A 69 -19.19 -0.31 -6.26
CA LYS A 69 -18.23 -0.99 -5.38
C LYS A 69 -18.60 -0.80 -3.91
N PRO A 70 -18.45 -1.82 -3.06
CA PRO A 70 -18.66 -1.67 -1.64
C PRO A 70 -17.66 -0.68 -1.03
N VAL A 71 -18.17 0.21 -0.17
CA VAL A 71 -17.39 1.20 0.56
C VAL A 71 -17.45 0.89 2.06
N PHE A 72 -16.31 0.65 2.64
CA PHE A 72 -16.12 0.46 4.08
C PHE A 72 -15.55 1.74 4.69
N ALA A 73 -16.43 2.61 5.18
CA ALA A 73 -16.04 3.90 5.73
C ALA A 73 -15.61 3.77 7.19
N TYR A 74 -14.50 4.42 7.55
CA TYR A 74 -14.04 4.50 8.92
C TYR A 74 -13.60 5.92 9.31
N CYS A 75 -13.67 6.21 10.60
CA CYS A 75 -13.05 7.37 11.25
C CYS A 75 -12.34 6.89 12.52
N ALA A 76 -12.04 7.75 13.47
CA ALA A 76 -11.39 7.32 14.71
C ALA A 76 -12.24 6.33 15.53
N ILE A 77 -13.55 6.60 15.73
CA ILE A 77 -14.42 5.84 16.64
C ILE A 77 -15.78 5.45 16.03
N GLY A 78 -16.03 5.71 14.74
CA GLY A 78 -17.24 5.28 14.03
C GLY A 78 -18.32 6.34 13.83
N GLY A 79 -18.27 7.51 14.47
CA GLY A 79 -19.32 8.55 14.37
C GLY A 79 -19.32 9.28 13.02
N ARG A 80 -18.18 9.82 12.60
CA ARG A 80 -18.02 10.50 11.29
C ARG A 80 -18.27 9.54 10.12
N SER A 81 -17.78 8.31 10.23
CA SER A 81 -17.94 7.30 9.17
C SER A 81 -19.38 6.81 9.05
N ARG A 82 -20.18 6.81 10.12
CA ARG A 82 -21.61 6.58 10.04
C ARG A 82 -22.30 7.65 9.20
N ALA A 83 -21.96 8.93 9.41
CA ALA A 83 -22.47 10.03 8.59
C ALA A 83 -22.03 9.90 7.13
N ALA A 84 -20.77 9.52 6.89
CA ALA A 84 -20.26 9.27 5.55
C ALA A 84 -21.01 8.16 4.84
N ALA A 85 -21.26 7.02 5.49
CA ALA A 85 -22.03 5.92 4.93
C ALA A 85 -23.47 6.34 4.59
N SER A 86 -24.09 7.20 5.40
CA SER A 86 -25.42 7.78 5.06
C SER A 86 -25.36 8.66 3.81
N ILE A 87 -24.33 9.52 3.69
CA ILE A 87 -24.12 10.37 2.51
C ILE A 87 -23.96 9.50 1.25
N LEU A 88 -23.16 8.45 1.34
CA LEU A 88 -22.95 7.51 0.22
C LEU A 88 -24.26 6.81 -0.19
N GLN A 89 -25.03 6.33 0.77
CA GLN A 89 -26.35 5.72 0.51
C GLN A 89 -27.31 6.72 -0.16
N ASP A 90 -27.33 7.97 0.28
CA ASP A 90 -28.15 9.02 -0.33
C ASP A 90 -27.71 9.38 -1.75
N ALA A 91 -26.43 9.19 -2.06
CA ALA A 91 -25.86 9.38 -3.39
C ALA A 91 -26.00 8.14 -4.30
N GLY A 92 -26.67 7.08 -3.84
CA GLY A 92 -26.98 5.91 -4.66
C GLY A 92 -25.91 4.81 -4.67
N PHE A 93 -25.00 4.79 -3.69
CA PHE A 93 -24.07 3.68 -3.53
C PHE A 93 -24.80 2.41 -3.11
N GLU A 94 -24.54 1.30 -3.81
CA GLU A 94 -25.23 0.02 -3.59
C GLU A 94 -24.88 -0.60 -2.23
N ALA A 95 -23.64 -0.42 -1.78
CA ALA A 95 -23.13 -0.97 -0.53
C ALA A 95 -22.20 0.01 0.18
N ALA A 96 -22.69 0.68 1.22
CA ALA A 96 -21.93 1.59 2.07
C ALA A 96 -22.05 1.18 3.54
N TYR A 97 -20.92 0.88 4.15
CA TYR A 97 -20.81 0.35 5.51
C TYR A 97 -20.06 1.30 6.42
N ASN A 98 -20.44 1.33 7.69
CA ASN A 98 -19.68 1.96 8.76
C ASN A 98 -18.85 0.90 9.50
N ILE A 99 -17.55 1.09 9.64
CA ILE A 99 -16.70 0.21 10.48
C ILE A 99 -16.93 0.56 11.96
N LYS A 100 -17.41 -0.44 12.72
CA LYS A 100 -17.68 -0.31 14.15
C LYS A 100 -16.41 0.04 14.93
N GLY A 101 -16.47 1.12 15.72
CA GLY A 101 -15.33 1.59 16.51
C GLY A 101 -14.22 2.23 15.67
N GLY A 102 -14.34 2.29 14.35
CA GLY A 102 -13.42 2.96 13.45
C GLY A 102 -11.98 2.43 13.54
N PHE A 103 -11.00 3.32 13.26
CA PHE A 103 -9.58 3.00 13.29
C PHE A 103 -9.09 2.53 14.68
N ASN A 104 -9.66 3.06 15.76
CA ASN A 104 -9.27 2.65 17.12
C ASN A 104 -9.65 1.18 17.43
N ALA A 105 -10.65 0.63 16.75
CA ALA A 105 -11.01 -0.77 16.86
C ALA A 105 -10.39 -1.66 15.78
N TRP A 106 -9.64 -1.07 14.85
CA TRP A 106 -8.94 -1.79 13.81
C TRP A 106 -7.67 -2.45 14.38
N ASN A 107 -7.71 -3.75 14.60
CA ASN A 107 -6.59 -4.54 15.12
C ASN A 107 -5.72 -5.14 14.00
N GLY A 108 -5.87 -4.66 12.77
CA GLY A 108 -5.10 -5.08 11.61
C GLY A 108 -3.91 -4.16 11.34
N LEU A 109 -3.29 -4.37 10.19
CA LEU A 109 -2.16 -3.56 9.72
C LEU A 109 -2.54 -2.08 9.62
N ALA A 110 -1.58 -1.22 9.96
CA ALA A 110 -1.67 0.23 9.82
C ALA A 110 -0.35 0.79 9.27
N VAL A 111 -0.46 1.83 8.46
CA VAL A 111 0.67 2.55 7.87
C VAL A 111 0.69 3.97 8.40
N GLU A 112 1.87 4.48 8.73
CA GLU A 112 2.10 5.86 9.14
C GLU A 112 2.66 6.69 7.99
N GLY A 113 2.34 7.96 7.96
CA GLY A 113 2.85 8.94 7.02
C GLY A 113 1.76 9.62 6.19
N PRO A 114 2.13 10.69 5.47
CA PRO A 114 1.19 11.39 4.58
C PRO A 114 0.79 10.49 3.40
N PRO A 115 -0.33 10.79 2.75
CA PRO A 115 -0.78 10.09 1.54
C PRO A 115 0.30 9.97 0.44
N GLU A 116 1.34 10.78 0.53
CA GLU A 116 2.44 10.86 -0.42
C GLU A 116 3.72 10.18 0.09
N THR A 117 3.65 9.44 1.20
CA THR A 117 4.79 8.66 1.71
C THR A 117 5.21 7.65 0.64
N GLY A 118 6.50 7.55 0.38
CA GLY A 118 7.04 6.75 -0.72
C GLY A 118 7.03 7.48 -2.07
N MET A 119 6.12 8.43 -2.28
CA MET A 119 6.06 9.19 -3.54
C MET A 119 7.10 10.31 -3.65
N ALA A 120 7.89 10.58 -2.59
CA ALA A 120 8.87 11.67 -2.61
C ALA A 120 9.93 11.48 -3.71
N TYR A 121 10.35 10.25 -3.95
CA TYR A 121 11.26 9.92 -5.06
C TYR A 121 10.63 10.20 -6.43
N PHE A 122 9.34 9.96 -6.57
CA PHE A 122 8.59 10.14 -7.82
C PHE A 122 8.24 11.61 -8.12
N LYS A 123 8.46 12.54 -7.20
CA LYS A 123 8.23 13.99 -7.44
C LYS A 123 9.20 14.59 -8.43
N LYS A 124 10.39 13.99 -8.57
CA LYS A 124 11.45 14.48 -9.49
C LYS A 124 11.36 13.83 -10.87
N VAL A 125 10.48 12.87 -11.05
CA VAL A 125 10.38 12.05 -12.26
C VAL A 125 9.09 12.39 -12.97
N GLU A 126 9.20 12.89 -14.20
CA GLU A 126 8.06 13.41 -14.99
C GLU A 126 7.58 12.38 -16.02
N LYS A 127 8.51 11.59 -16.57
CA LYS A 127 8.21 10.66 -17.65
C LYS A 127 7.79 9.29 -17.12
N SER A 128 6.82 8.70 -17.78
CA SER A 128 6.27 7.38 -17.44
C SER A 128 7.33 6.27 -17.41
N GLU A 129 8.23 6.29 -18.39
CA GLU A 129 9.33 5.34 -18.47
C GLU A 129 10.31 5.48 -17.30
N ASP A 130 10.61 6.71 -16.88
CA ASP A 130 11.50 7.00 -15.75
C ASP A 130 10.86 6.58 -14.41
N VAL A 131 9.52 6.66 -14.31
CA VAL A 131 8.76 6.18 -13.14
C VAL A 131 8.90 4.67 -12.97
N LEU A 132 8.85 3.91 -14.07
CA LEU A 132 9.07 2.46 -14.03
C LEU A 132 10.49 2.11 -13.60
N LEU A 133 11.49 2.83 -14.09
CA LEU A 133 12.88 2.58 -13.71
C LEU A 133 13.16 2.90 -12.24
N LEU A 134 12.51 3.93 -11.70
CA LEU A 134 12.58 4.21 -10.26
C LEU A 134 11.91 3.11 -9.44
N ALA A 135 10.75 2.62 -9.85
CA ALA A 135 10.11 1.47 -9.20
C ALA A 135 11.05 0.25 -9.23
N TRP A 136 11.64 -0.07 -10.38
CA TRP A 136 12.63 -1.14 -10.51
C TRP A 136 13.81 -1.02 -9.52
N ALA A 137 14.30 0.21 -9.34
CA ALA A 137 15.41 0.48 -8.42
C ALA A 137 15.02 0.28 -6.95
N LEU A 138 13.79 0.61 -6.60
CA LEU A 138 13.25 0.39 -5.26
C LEU A 138 13.10 -1.11 -4.96
N GLU A 139 12.55 -1.88 -5.89
CA GLU A 139 12.45 -3.35 -5.83
C GLU A 139 13.83 -4.00 -5.66
N GLU A 140 14.87 -3.49 -6.33
CA GLU A 140 16.24 -4.00 -6.16
C GLU A 140 16.74 -3.81 -4.73
N GLY A 141 16.45 -2.69 -4.09
CA GLY A 141 16.79 -2.47 -2.69
C GLY A 141 16.10 -3.45 -1.74
N THR A 142 14.81 -3.68 -1.95
CA THR A 142 14.02 -4.63 -1.15
C THR A 142 14.48 -6.07 -1.41
N ARG A 143 14.79 -6.44 -2.64
CA ARG A 143 15.39 -7.72 -2.99
C ARG A 143 16.70 -7.99 -2.22
N ARG A 144 17.60 -6.99 -2.17
CA ARG A 144 18.87 -7.07 -1.43
C ARG A 144 18.63 -7.21 0.07
N PHE A 145 17.63 -6.54 0.59
CA PHE A 145 17.25 -6.69 2.00
C PHE A 145 16.82 -8.12 2.29
N TYR A 146 15.92 -8.72 1.51
CA TYR A 146 15.48 -10.11 1.72
C TYR A 146 16.61 -11.12 1.51
N GLU A 147 17.50 -10.90 0.54
CA GLU A 147 18.70 -11.74 0.36
C GLU A 147 19.57 -11.73 1.61
N ALA A 148 19.88 -10.56 2.16
CA ALA A 148 20.68 -10.44 3.36
C ALA A 148 20.00 -11.05 4.60
N MET A 149 18.66 -10.96 4.71
CA MET A 149 17.91 -11.58 5.81
C MET A 149 17.87 -13.10 5.67
N ALA A 150 17.74 -13.66 4.47
CA ALA A 150 17.82 -15.09 4.23
C ALA A 150 19.21 -15.67 4.62
N ASP A 151 20.28 -14.91 4.37
CA ASP A 151 21.64 -15.31 4.70
C ASP A 151 21.94 -15.19 6.20
N HIS A 152 21.25 -14.29 6.92
CA HIS A 152 21.53 -13.98 8.32
C HIS A 152 20.69 -14.80 9.30
N THR A 153 19.47 -15.19 8.93
CA THR A 153 18.56 -15.92 9.82
C THR A 153 18.95 -17.39 9.99
N GLU A 154 18.87 -17.91 11.22
CA GLU A 154 18.99 -19.34 11.54
C GLU A 154 17.62 -20.04 11.56
N ASP A 155 16.51 -19.31 11.50
CA ASP A 155 15.16 -19.87 11.47
C ASP A 155 14.79 -20.32 10.05
N GLU A 156 14.62 -21.62 9.87
CA GLU A 156 14.38 -22.23 8.56
C GLU A 156 13.07 -21.76 7.90
N ASP A 157 12.02 -21.49 8.67
CA ASP A 157 10.75 -20.98 8.11
C ASP A 157 10.92 -19.55 7.62
N ALA A 158 11.59 -18.70 8.42
CA ALA A 158 11.90 -17.32 8.03
C ALA A 158 12.83 -17.30 6.81
N LYS A 159 13.86 -18.14 6.78
CA LYS A 159 14.79 -18.27 5.66
C LYS A 159 14.06 -18.63 4.36
N LYS A 160 13.14 -19.59 4.43
CA LYS A 160 12.34 -20.00 3.28
C LYS A 160 11.48 -18.84 2.76
N ILE A 161 10.87 -18.05 3.65
CA ILE A 161 10.04 -16.90 3.28
C ILE A 161 10.91 -15.82 2.66
N TYR A 162 11.99 -15.39 3.30
CA TYR A 162 12.89 -14.38 2.72
C TYR A 162 13.47 -14.79 1.36
N THR A 163 13.81 -16.07 1.20
CA THR A 163 14.26 -16.60 -0.10
C THR A 163 13.15 -16.51 -1.16
N GLY A 164 11.92 -16.85 -0.79
CA GLY A 164 10.76 -16.74 -1.68
C GLY A 164 10.48 -15.31 -2.10
N LEU A 165 10.52 -14.38 -1.15
CA LEU A 165 10.32 -12.94 -1.40
C LEU A 165 11.43 -12.35 -2.27
N LYS A 166 12.68 -12.68 -2.01
CA LYS A 166 13.79 -12.30 -2.91
C LYS A 166 13.53 -12.71 -4.39
N GLU A 167 12.97 -13.88 -4.60
CA GLU A 167 12.60 -14.30 -5.96
C GLU A 167 11.34 -13.58 -6.48
N ALA A 168 10.40 -13.23 -5.61
CA ALA A 168 9.24 -12.41 -5.98
C ALA A 168 9.69 -11.03 -6.47
N GLU A 169 10.60 -10.35 -5.76
CA GLU A 169 11.15 -9.05 -6.18
C GLU A 169 11.81 -9.10 -7.57
N LYS A 170 12.47 -10.22 -7.93
CA LYS A 170 12.98 -10.41 -9.29
C LYS A 170 11.86 -10.49 -10.34
N ASN A 171 10.72 -11.09 -9.98
CA ASN A 171 9.57 -11.11 -10.85
C ASN A 171 8.95 -9.72 -11.01
N HIS A 172 8.87 -8.92 -9.92
CA HIS A 172 8.47 -7.52 -9.98
C HIS A 172 9.36 -6.74 -10.94
N GLN A 173 10.67 -6.83 -10.79
CA GLN A 173 11.64 -6.19 -11.67
C GLN A 173 11.45 -6.60 -13.13
N LYS A 174 11.16 -7.88 -13.38
CA LYS A 174 10.89 -8.38 -14.73
C LYS A 174 9.62 -7.77 -15.31
N VAL A 175 8.51 -7.74 -14.56
CA VAL A 175 7.24 -7.12 -14.99
C VAL A 175 7.44 -5.65 -15.34
N ILE A 176 8.19 -4.92 -14.50
CA ILE A 176 8.53 -3.51 -14.72
C ILE A 176 9.38 -3.36 -15.99
N THR A 177 10.38 -4.20 -16.18
CA THR A 177 11.29 -4.18 -17.35
C THR A 177 10.53 -4.48 -18.64
N ASP A 178 9.69 -5.50 -18.66
CA ASP A 178 8.88 -5.88 -19.82
C ASP A 178 7.97 -4.70 -20.24
N MET A 179 7.35 -4.03 -19.28
CA MET A 179 6.53 -2.84 -19.52
C MET A 179 7.34 -1.65 -20.02
N TYR A 180 8.54 -1.43 -19.47
CA TYR A 180 9.43 -0.39 -19.94
C TYR A 180 9.78 -0.61 -21.42
N TYR A 181 10.08 -1.83 -21.83
CA TYR A 181 10.37 -2.15 -23.24
C TYR A 181 9.14 -1.98 -24.13
N GLU A 182 7.96 -2.33 -23.62
CA GLU A 182 6.69 -2.12 -24.35
C GLU A 182 6.44 -0.63 -24.63
N ILE A 183 6.66 0.24 -23.65
CA ILE A 183 6.40 1.69 -23.77
C ILE A 183 7.46 2.38 -24.62
N THR A 184 8.73 2.03 -24.46
CA THR A 184 9.85 2.74 -25.10
C THR A 184 10.25 2.19 -26.45
N GLY A 185 9.83 0.96 -26.77
CA GLY A 185 10.27 0.25 -27.98
C GLY A 185 11.75 -0.16 -27.96
N THR A 186 12.44 -0.04 -26.81
CA THR A 186 13.85 -0.43 -26.68
C THR A 186 13.99 -1.79 -26.01
N THR A 187 15.02 -2.54 -26.37
CA THR A 187 15.40 -3.80 -25.71
C THR A 187 16.80 -3.73 -25.08
N THR A 188 17.38 -2.51 -25.06
CA THR A 188 18.70 -2.28 -24.44
C THR A 188 18.54 -2.00 -22.96
N ASP A 189 19.60 -2.28 -22.19
CA ASP A 189 19.66 -1.92 -20.77
C ASP A 189 19.38 -0.42 -20.59
N ALA A 190 18.30 -0.12 -19.90
CA ALA A 190 17.85 1.25 -19.63
C ALA A 190 18.09 1.66 -18.18
N VAL A 191 18.41 0.70 -17.32
CA VAL A 191 18.56 0.89 -15.88
C VAL A 191 19.82 1.71 -15.59
N THR A 192 20.93 1.37 -16.19
CA THR A 192 22.22 2.08 -16.01
C THR A 192 22.16 3.57 -16.41
N PRO A 193 21.63 3.94 -17.60
CA PRO A 193 21.45 5.35 -17.96
C PRO A 193 20.50 6.11 -17.04
N PHE A 194 19.45 5.47 -16.54
CA PHE A 194 18.51 6.07 -15.61
C PHE A 194 19.21 6.48 -14.31
N TYR A 195 19.96 5.55 -13.74
CA TYR A 195 20.69 5.83 -12.49
C TYR A 195 21.63 7.02 -12.63
N SER A 196 22.44 7.08 -13.68
CA SER A 196 23.36 8.20 -13.89
C SER A 196 22.66 9.54 -14.09
N LYS A 197 21.39 9.53 -14.49
CA LYS A 197 20.60 10.77 -14.68
C LYS A 197 19.94 11.28 -13.40
N TYR A 198 19.45 10.41 -12.54
CA TYR A 198 18.60 10.78 -11.40
C TYR A 198 19.21 10.51 -10.04
N LEU A 199 20.17 9.57 -9.95
CA LEU A 199 20.75 9.10 -8.70
C LEU A 199 22.28 9.05 -8.83
N SER A 200 22.99 9.38 -7.75
CA SER A 200 24.42 9.06 -7.62
C SER A 200 24.60 7.55 -7.37
N GLU A 201 25.81 7.03 -7.57
CA GLU A 201 26.13 5.61 -7.28
C GLU A 201 25.83 5.25 -5.82
N ASP A 202 26.18 6.14 -4.88
CA ASP A 202 25.89 5.94 -3.45
C ASP A 202 24.37 5.93 -3.15
N GLU A 203 23.60 6.82 -3.79
CA GLU A 203 22.14 6.82 -3.66
C GLU A 203 21.52 5.53 -4.22
N MET A 204 22.04 5.01 -5.33
CA MET A 204 21.60 3.75 -5.92
C MET A 204 21.83 2.56 -5.00
N GLU A 205 23.04 2.47 -4.43
CA GLU A 205 23.40 1.37 -3.54
C GLU A 205 22.59 1.36 -2.26
N GLN A 206 22.11 2.53 -1.85
CA GLN A 206 21.36 2.73 -0.60
C GLN A 206 19.85 2.80 -0.82
N LEU A 207 19.40 2.93 -2.07
CA LEU A 207 17.98 3.09 -2.36
C LEU A 207 17.22 1.81 -1.98
N MET A 208 16.18 2.01 -1.21
CA MET A 208 15.26 0.97 -0.81
C MET A 208 13.87 1.57 -0.63
N GLU A 209 12.87 0.76 -0.78
CA GLU A 209 11.49 1.15 -0.53
C GLU A 209 11.28 1.62 0.92
N GLY A 210 10.21 2.37 1.15
CA GLY A 210 9.92 2.95 2.46
C GLY A 210 10.79 4.17 2.81
N GLN A 211 11.55 4.75 1.86
CA GLN A 211 12.43 5.92 2.06
C GLN A 211 13.56 5.67 3.06
N MET A 212 14.03 4.45 3.15
CA MET A 212 15.09 4.04 4.07
C MET A 212 16.39 3.78 3.30
N LYS A 213 17.51 3.88 4.00
CA LYS A 213 18.80 3.47 3.46
C LYS A 213 19.04 2.01 3.77
N LEU A 214 19.31 1.21 2.75
CA LEU A 214 19.52 -0.24 2.88
C LEU A 214 20.55 -0.60 3.95
N ASN A 215 21.72 0.05 3.96
CA ASN A 215 22.78 -0.26 4.94
C ASN A 215 22.36 0.04 6.39
N ASP A 216 21.59 1.11 6.62
CA ASP A 216 21.11 1.46 7.96
C ASP A 216 20.13 0.36 8.46
N ILE A 217 19.25 -0.09 7.58
CA ILE A 217 18.27 -1.15 7.90
C ILE A 217 18.96 -2.49 8.13
N LEU A 218 19.94 -2.86 7.31
CA LEU A 218 20.71 -4.09 7.50
C LEU A 218 21.50 -4.06 8.82
N ALA A 219 22.13 -2.91 9.16
CA ALA A 219 22.83 -2.75 10.42
C ALA A 219 21.91 -2.81 11.64
N TRP A 220 20.68 -2.33 11.50
CA TRP A 220 19.65 -2.45 12.53
C TRP A 220 19.15 -3.90 12.63
N ALA A 221 18.73 -4.52 11.53
CA ALA A 221 18.12 -5.86 11.51
C ALA A 221 19.03 -6.94 12.10
N ARG A 222 20.35 -6.88 11.84
CA ARG A 222 21.34 -7.81 12.41
C ARG A 222 21.43 -7.78 13.94
N LYS A 223 20.86 -6.78 14.59
CA LYS A 223 20.86 -6.62 16.06
C LYS A 223 19.51 -6.98 16.68
N GLN A 224 18.52 -7.32 15.86
CA GLN A 224 17.16 -7.61 16.30
C GLN A 224 16.92 -9.12 16.36
N ASP A 225 15.93 -9.50 17.18
CA ASP A 225 15.36 -10.84 17.14
C ASP A 225 14.46 -11.03 15.90
N LEU A 226 14.13 -12.27 15.60
CA LEU A 226 13.29 -12.63 14.45
C LEU A 226 11.94 -11.89 14.47
N LYS A 227 11.29 -11.80 15.63
CA LYS A 227 10.00 -11.13 15.78
C LYS A 227 10.07 -9.68 15.33
N ARG A 228 11.08 -8.93 15.77
CA ARG A 228 11.28 -7.52 15.40
C ARG A 228 11.57 -7.35 13.92
N VAL A 229 12.31 -8.25 13.32
CA VAL A 229 12.59 -8.22 11.88
C VAL A 229 11.32 -8.54 11.08
N LEU A 230 10.49 -9.48 11.52
CA LEU A 230 9.20 -9.77 10.89
C LEU A 230 8.21 -8.60 11.02
N GLU A 231 8.10 -7.98 12.19
CA GLU A 231 7.28 -6.79 12.40
C GLU A 231 7.71 -5.64 11.45
N PHE A 232 9.02 -5.46 11.28
CA PHE A 232 9.55 -4.47 10.32
C PHE A 232 9.20 -4.82 8.88
N ALA A 233 9.40 -6.07 8.45
CA ALA A 233 9.08 -6.54 7.11
C ALA A 233 7.57 -6.35 6.80
N ILE A 234 6.68 -6.72 7.73
CA ILE A 234 5.23 -6.46 7.62
C ILE A 234 4.96 -4.95 7.43
N GLY A 235 5.63 -4.09 8.19
CA GLY A 235 5.50 -2.65 8.06
C GLY A 235 6.00 -2.11 6.72
N LEU A 236 7.05 -2.72 6.15
CA LEU A 236 7.57 -2.40 4.82
C LEU A 236 6.55 -2.76 3.74
N GLU A 237 6.14 -4.03 3.68
CA GLU A 237 5.16 -4.51 2.70
C GLU A 237 3.84 -3.72 2.75
N ALA A 238 3.38 -3.36 3.96
CA ALA A 238 2.20 -2.52 4.11
C ALA A 238 2.38 -1.13 3.46
N LYS A 239 3.58 -0.54 3.55
CA LYS A 239 3.90 0.74 2.90
C LYS A 239 3.98 0.59 1.39
N LEU A 240 4.50 -0.52 0.88
CA LEU A 240 4.59 -0.81 -0.54
C LEU A 240 3.20 -1.00 -1.15
N TYR A 241 2.39 -1.83 -0.54
CA TYR A 241 0.99 -1.99 -0.91
C TYR A 241 0.27 -0.64 -0.99
N ASP A 242 0.41 0.21 0.04
CA ASP A 242 -0.19 1.54 0.07
C ASP A 242 0.39 2.47 -1.03
N LEU A 243 1.69 2.40 -1.29
CA LEU A 243 2.36 3.14 -2.35
C LEU A 243 1.82 2.76 -3.73
N TYR A 244 1.80 1.48 -4.06
CA TYR A 244 1.35 1.01 -5.38
C TYR A 244 -0.13 1.25 -5.62
N PHE A 245 -0.97 1.11 -4.59
CA PHE A 245 -2.36 1.52 -4.63
C PHE A 245 -2.51 3.01 -5.04
N ARG A 246 -1.68 3.91 -4.49
CA ARG A 246 -1.70 5.34 -4.81
C ARG A 246 -1.12 5.64 -6.17
N MET A 247 -0.03 4.97 -6.56
CA MET A 247 0.59 5.12 -7.87
C MET A 247 -0.39 4.76 -8.99
N LYS A 248 -1.16 3.70 -8.81
CA LYS A 248 -2.26 3.33 -9.69
C LYS A 248 -3.29 4.45 -9.86
N GLY A 249 -3.64 5.12 -8.77
CA GLY A 249 -4.57 6.27 -8.82
C GLY A 249 -4.01 7.51 -9.52
N LYS A 250 -2.69 7.73 -9.42
CA LYS A 250 -2.00 8.90 -9.99
C LYS A 250 -1.72 8.73 -11.49
N TYR A 251 -1.23 7.58 -11.91
CA TYR A 251 -0.85 7.29 -13.28
C TYR A 251 -1.99 6.52 -13.97
N ARG A 252 -2.81 7.26 -14.73
CA ARG A 252 -4.01 6.70 -15.40
C ARG A 252 -3.71 6.08 -16.75
N GLU A 253 -2.47 6.14 -17.22
CA GLU A 253 -2.06 5.45 -18.44
C GLU A 253 -2.23 3.95 -18.27
N LEU A 254 -2.96 3.31 -19.17
CA LEU A 254 -3.43 1.93 -19.04
C LEU A 254 -2.28 0.92 -18.80
N ALA A 255 -1.15 1.13 -19.47
CA ALA A 255 0.01 0.26 -19.37
C ALA A 255 0.65 0.31 -17.97
N ILE A 256 0.97 1.50 -17.47
CA ILE A 256 1.58 1.70 -16.13
C ILE A 256 0.61 1.29 -15.01
N ASN A 257 -0.67 1.61 -15.17
CA ASN A 257 -1.69 1.21 -14.21
C ASN A 257 -1.75 -0.31 -14.02
N LYS A 258 -1.56 -1.09 -15.09
CA LYS A 258 -1.50 -2.55 -15.05
C LYS A 258 -0.32 -3.05 -14.22
N VAL A 259 0.87 -2.43 -14.36
CA VAL A 259 2.04 -2.79 -13.53
C VAL A 259 1.74 -2.58 -12.06
N TYR A 260 1.31 -1.38 -11.67
CA TYR A 260 1.00 -1.10 -10.27
C TYR A 260 -0.15 -1.93 -9.72
N SER A 261 -1.12 -2.32 -10.55
CA SER A 261 -2.16 -3.27 -10.12
C SER A 261 -1.60 -4.67 -9.85
N THR A 262 -0.59 -5.10 -10.61
CA THR A 262 0.07 -6.39 -10.36
C THR A 262 0.89 -6.33 -9.08
N LEU A 263 1.76 -5.33 -8.93
CA LEU A 263 2.59 -5.14 -7.75
C LEU A 263 1.72 -5.02 -6.47
N GLU A 264 0.67 -4.20 -6.49
CA GLU A 264 -0.26 -4.05 -5.37
C GLU A 264 -0.86 -5.39 -4.90
N VAL A 265 -1.24 -6.26 -5.83
CA VAL A 265 -1.80 -7.58 -5.49
C VAL A 265 -0.73 -8.49 -4.87
N GLU A 266 0.49 -8.45 -5.39
CA GLU A 266 1.59 -9.28 -4.90
C GLU A 266 2.08 -8.82 -3.53
N GLU A 267 2.20 -7.51 -3.30
CA GLU A 267 2.54 -6.96 -1.97
C GLU A 267 1.51 -7.35 -0.89
N LYS A 268 0.24 -7.42 -1.25
CA LYS A 268 -0.76 -7.95 -0.33
C LYS A 268 -0.50 -9.41 0.05
N GLN A 269 -0.05 -10.24 -0.90
CA GLN A 269 0.29 -11.63 -0.62
C GLN A 269 1.53 -11.76 0.28
N HIS A 270 2.54 -10.89 0.08
CA HIS A 270 3.72 -10.82 0.95
C HIS A 270 3.33 -10.48 2.40
N LEU A 271 2.45 -9.50 2.57
CA LEU A 271 1.90 -9.14 3.87
C LEU A 271 1.23 -10.34 4.57
N ASP A 272 0.40 -11.08 3.83
CA ASP A 272 -0.29 -12.25 4.37
C ASP A 272 0.72 -13.33 4.80
N LEU A 273 1.76 -13.59 4.00
CA LEU A 273 2.82 -14.56 4.33
C LEU A 273 3.59 -14.19 5.60
N PHE A 274 3.99 -12.93 5.76
CA PHE A 274 4.69 -12.48 6.97
C PHE A 274 3.79 -12.50 8.20
N THR A 275 2.54 -12.11 8.05
CA THR A 275 1.56 -12.12 9.14
C THR A 275 1.35 -13.55 9.65
N ASP A 276 1.13 -14.49 8.75
CA ASP A 276 0.98 -15.91 9.08
C ASP A 276 2.25 -16.49 9.75
N LEU A 277 3.44 -16.08 9.32
CA LEU A 277 4.69 -16.49 9.97
C LEU A 277 4.81 -15.92 11.37
N LEU A 278 4.55 -14.63 11.53
CA LEU A 278 4.62 -13.96 12.83
C LEU A 278 3.66 -14.60 13.83
N GLU A 279 2.42 -14.90 13.42
CA GLU A 279 1.42 -15.59 14.26
C GLU A 279 1.87 -16.99 14.69
N ARG A 280 2.56 -17.72 13.82
CA ARG A 280 3.09 -19.05 14.15
C ARG A 280 4.30 -19.03 15.10
N LYS A 281 5.00 -17.89 15.18
CA LYS A 281 6.23 -17.74 16.01
C LYS A 281 5.96 -17.01 17.34
N LEU A 282 4.72 -16.52 17.57
CA LEU A 282 4.27 -15.96 18.84
C LEU A 282 3.69 -17.04 19.74
#